data_5bc3a4dff726f4f44a9a9c1769eb692f
#
_entry.id   5bc3a4dff726f4f44a9a9c1769eb692f
#
_cell.length_a   1.000
_cell.length_b   1.000
_cell.length_c   1.000
_cell.angle_alpha   90.00
_cell.angle_beta   90.00
_cell.angle_gamma   90.00
#
_symmetry.space_group_name_H-M   'P 1'
#
loop_
_entity.id
_entity.type
_entity.pdbx_description
1 polymer ?
#
loop_
_entity_poly.entity_id
_entity_poly.type
_entity_poly.pdbx_seq_one_letter_code
_entity_poly.pdbx_strand_id
1 'polypeptide(L)'
;MMTDYVLSYCNKVLSGEVVANEKILLACQRELSDRKRVDSDDDFNYYFDNKQANKAIKFMSLIPKTDGTKLEMALFQKWIIGSLYGWREKNTGNRRYNKAFISMARKNSKTYVASCIAIASLLLEDKPGKNRQVLFVSNALKQAKIGYEMASSELRQVVKLSPSLRNTLDIKKKQISKIDDDSFIVPVAGKAETLDGFNPTTAIIDEYHQAKDHAIYNVLKSGMSQQKNGLLCIISTSGFNLKGAMFEDYQVMSDILNGKQANDRQFIAIWELDNREEVNNQDNWIKANPLFEIPAVKQLMRENLSNDVATARQQGDLVPVLVKQFNMWLQSNEDSFISHLEWSKTTVDKPSLHGQRVVIGIDLSKSNDLTSVSWIIPQDDGSFYCDSHSWVATKYGLIEKMKQDNINYKALASAGECDITDLESGVIDYQDVFDFIKRMVTENNLTVEAICYDPWSFGYLLGQFENEYWPLVETAQNNKTLSFPTKQFKEFLLNGQITHPNNHLLSIAVDNSVLIYDSTGNCRINKMKNNEKIDPLAALLNAWVYTSNELIEGTNDEADNEFYESDEFTF
;
A
#
# COMPACT_ATOMS: atom_id res chain seq x y z
N MET A 1 8.43 -19.27 -38.41
CA MET A 1 8.09 -19.53 -36.98
C MET A 1 7.05 -18.53 -36.52
N MET A 2 6.08 -18.90 -35.67
CA MET A 2 5.18 -17.94 -35.05
C MET A 2 5.97 -17.11 -34.03
N THR A 3 5.75 -15.81 -34.01
CA THR A 3 6.39 -14.88 -33.06
C THR A 3 5.96 -15.21 -31.64
N ASP A 4 6.90 -15.33 -30.71
CA ASP A 4 6.62 -15.40 -29.28
C ASP A 4 6.63 -13.97 -28.71
N TYR A 5 5.45 -13.36 -28.63
CA TYR A 5 5.30 -11.99 -28.13
C TYR A 5 5.60 -11.86 -26.63
N VAL A 6 5.39 -12.95 -25.86
CA VAL A 6 5.68 -12.96 -24.43
C VAL A 6 7.18 -12.89 -24.21
N LEU A 7 7.93 -13.76 -24.86
CA LEU A 7 9.38 -13.77 -24.79
C LEU A 7 9.99 -12.50 -25.41
N SER A 8 9.40 -12.00 -26.50
CA SER A 8 9.85 -10.74 -27.15
C SER A 8 9.76 -9.54 -26.20
N TYR A 9 8.63 -9.41 -25.45
CA TYR A 9 8.48 -8.34 -24.45
C TYR A 9 9.53 -8.47 -23.35
N CYS A 10 9.64 -9.66 -22.74
CA CYS A 10 10.58 -9.90 -21.66
C CYS A 10 12.03 -9.62 -22.06
N ASN A 11 12.44 -10.06 -23.25
CA ASN A 11 13.81 -9.81 -23.75
C ASN A 11 14.07 -8.30 -23.96
N LYS A 12 13.12 -7.56 -24.51
CA LYS A 12 13.25 -6.10 -24.70
C LYS A 12 13.32 -5.34 -23.38
N VAL A 13 12.57 -5.76 -22.37
CA VAL A 13 12.63 -5.21 -21.01
C VAL A 13 13.99 -5.51 -20.37
N LEU A 14 14.45 -6.75 -20.44
CA LEU A 14 15.71 -7.18 -19.81
C LEU A 14 16.96 -6.65 -20.53
N SER A 15 16.87 -6.34 -21.82
CA SER A 15 17.95 -5.68 -22.57
C SER A 15 17.96 -4.15 -22.39
N GLY A 16 16.93 -3.57 -21.76
CA GLY A 16 16.78 -2.12 -21.61
C GLY A 16 16.23 -1.40 -22.87
N GLU A 17 15.85 -2.13 -23.91
CA GLU A 17 15.18 -1.56 -25.10
C GLU A 17 13.79 -0.97 -24.71
N VAL A 18 13.10 -1.61 -23.77
CA VAL A 18 11.90 -1.08 -23.12
C VAL A 18 12.24 -0.74 -21.67
N VAL A 19 12.20 0.55 -21.35
CA VAL A 19 12.41 1.02 -19.97
C VAL A 19 11.25 0.56 -19.11
N ALA A 20 11.55 -0.14 -18.02
CA ALA A 20 10.59 -0.71 -17.09
C ALA A 20 11.02 -0.50 -15.64
N ASN A 21 10.06 -0.55 -14.72
CA ASN A 21 10.32 -0.52 -13.28
C ASN A 21 10.81 -1.89 -12.78
N GLU A 22 11.33 -1.91 -11.55
CA GLU A 22 11.88 -3.12 -10.93
C GLU A 22 10.91 -4.31 -10.95
N LYS A 23 9.63 -4.10 -10.65
CA LYS A 23 8.63 -5.18 -10.60
C LYS A 23 8.35 -5.82 -11.96
N ILE A 24 8.37 -5.05 -13.04
CA ILE A 24 8.25 -5.59 -14.40
C ILE A 24 9.53 -6.30 -14.81
N LEU A 25 10.72 -5.81 -14.43
CA LEU A 25 11.98 -6.53 -14.63
C LEU A 25 11.94 -7.91 -13.95
N LEU A 26 11.53 -7.96 -12.67
CA LEU A 26 11.38 -9.21 -11.92
C LEU A 26 10.35 -10.16 -12.55
N ALA A 27 9.21 -9.63 -13.01
CA ALA A 27 8.19 -10.42 -13.70
C ALA A 27 8.72 -11.05 -15.01
N CYS A 28 9.51 -10.30 -15.77
CA CYS A 28 10.17 -10.79 -16.99
C CYS A 28 11.26 -11.82 -16.67
N GLN A 29 12.05 -11.63 -15.62
CA GLN A 29 13.04 -12.61 -15.15
C GLN A 29 12.35 -13.92 -14.73
N ARG A 30 11.23 -13.81 -14.01
CA ARG A 30 10.40 -14.98 -13.64
C ARG A 30 9.89 -15.72 -14.86
N GLU A 31 9.40 -15.03 -15.91
CA GLU A 31 8.96 -15.66 -17.16
C GLU A 31 10.10 -16.47 -17.79
N LEU A 32 11.33 -15.90 -17.90
CA LEU A 32 12.46 -16.61 -18.46
C LEU A 32 12.90 -17.79 -17.60
N SER A 33 12.86 -17.65 -16.28
CA SER A 33 13.13 -18.76 -15.35
C SER A 33 12.12 -19.88 -15.52
N ASP A 34 10.83 -19.56 -15.56
CA ASP A 34 9.76 -20.53 -15.75
C ASP A 34 9.87 -21.27 -17.10
N ARG A 35 10.30 -20.57 -18.18
CA ARG A 35 10.58 -21.21 -19.48
C ARG A 35 11.70 -22.26 -19.38
N LYS A 36 12.73 -22.00 -18.57
CA LYS A 36 13.81 -22.97 -18.31
C LYS A 36 13.32 -24.14 -17.45
N ARG A 37 12.49 -23.87 -16.44
CA ARG A 37 11.90 -24.92 -15.58
C ARG A 37 11.05 -25.92 -16.33
N VAL A 38 10.48 -25.60 -17.49
CA VAL A 38 9.71 -26.54 -18.32
C VAL A 38 10.51 -27.80 -18.63
N ASP A 39 11.81 -27.63 -18.88
CA ASP A 39 12.71 -28.71 -19.31
C ASP A 39 13.65 -29.21 -18.20
N SER A 40 13.84 -28.46 -17.12
CA SER A 40 14.84 -28.74 -16.08
C SER A 40 14.26 -29.06 -14.70
N ASP A 41 12.93 -28.98 -14.51
CA ASP A 41 12.25 -29.16 -13.22
C ASP A 41 11.06 -30.09 -13.44
N ASP A 42 11.21 -31.36 -13.04
CA ASP A 42 10.17 -32.39 -13.22
C ASP A 42 8.90 -32.09 -12.41
N ASP A 43 9.02 -31.37 -11.31
CA ASP A 43 7.89 -30.95 -10.47
C ASP A 43 7.14 -29.74 -11.05
N PHE A 44 7.72 -29.08 -12.05
CA PHE A 44 7.07 -27.95 -12.73
C PHE A 44 6.05 -28.45 -13.76
N ASN A 45 4.81 -28.55 -13.33
CA ASN A 45 3.70 -29.12 -14.11
C ASN A 45 3.10 -28.15 -15.15
N TYR A 46 3.88 -27.26 -15.74
CA TYR A 46 3.40 -26.28 -16.71
C TYR A 46 4.26 -26.23 -17.95
N TYR A 47 3.66 -25.79 -19.07
CA TYR A 47 4.33 -25.52 -20.34
C TYR A 47 3.73 -24.30 -21.02
N PHE A 48 4.46 -23.68 -21.93
CA PHE A 48 3.98 -22.57 -22.72
C PHE A 48 3.54 -22.99 -24.11
N ASP A 49 2.26 -22.75 -24.43
CA ASP A 49 1.69 -23.01 -25.76
C ASP A 49 1.65 -21.70 -26.55
N ASN A 50 2.68 -21.44 -27.36
CA ASN A 50 2.78 -20.26 -28.20
C ASN A 50 1.64 -20.17 -29.25
N LYS A 51 1.05 -21.31 -29.67
CA LYS A 51 -0.08 -21.31 -30.60
C LYS A 51 -1.36 -20.76 -29.94
N GLN A 52 -1.64 -21.17 -28.70
CA GLN A 52 -2.76 -20.66 -27.92
C GLN A 52 -2.56 -19.19 -27.57
N ALA A 53 -1.35 -18.79 -27.16
CA ALA A 53 -1.01 -17.39 -26.91
C ALA A 53 -1.30 -16.51 -28.14
N ASN A 54 -0.79 -16.91 -29.31
CA ASN A 54 -1.00 -16.17 -30.55
C ASN A 54 -2.46 -16.18 -31.03
N LYS A 55 -3.21 -17.27 -30.80
CA LYS A 55 -4.64 -17.34 -31.07
C LYS A 55 -5.41 -16.28 -30.27
N ALA A 56 -5.12 -16.17 -28.97
CA ALA A 56 -5.74 -15.18 -28.10
C ALA A 56 -5.36 -13.73 -28.47
N ILE A 57 -4.07 -13.46 -28.71
CA ILE A 57 -3.57 -12.14 -29.14
C ILE A 57 -4.23 -11.74 -30.46
N LYS A 58 -4.27 -12.64 -31.46
CA LYS A 58 -4.90 -12.37 -32.74
C LYS A 58 -6.39 -12.10 -32.60
N PHE A 59 -7.09 -12.91 -31.81
CA PHE A 59 -8.52 -12.73 -31.55
C PHE A 59 -8.78 -11.35 -30.94
N MET A 60 -8.07 -10.97 -29.88
CA MET A 60 -8.27 -9.68 -29.20
C MET A 60 -7.85 -8.49 -30.08
N SER A 61 -6.82 -8.63 -30.92
CA SER A 61 -6.44 -7.59 -31.88
C SER A 61 -7.46 -7.34 -33.01
N LEU A 62 -8.43 -8.25 -33.17
CA LEU A 62 -9.56 -8.08 -34.11
C LEU A 62 -10.77 -7.39 -33.45
N ILE A 63 -10.76 -7.24 -32.13
CA ILE A 63 -11.82 -6.51 -31.42
C ILE A 63 -11.60 -5.01 -31.67
N PRO A 64 -12.52 -4.32 -32.35
CA PRO A 64 -12.38 -2.89 -32.62
C PRO A 64 -12.62 -2.08 -31.34
N LYS A 65 -12.11 -0.86 -31.30
CA LYS A 65 -12.47 0.12 -30.27
C LYS A 65 -13.98 0.43 -30.31
N THR A 66 -14.46 1.10 -29.27
CA THR A 66 -15.87 1.53 -29.17
C THR A 66 -16.32 2.43 -30.32
N ASP A 67 -15.40 3.18 -30.93
CA ASP A 67 -15.59 4.00 -32.13
C ASP A 67 -15.55 3.22 -33.46
N GLY A 68 -15.29 1.91 -33.38
CA GLY A 68 -15.16 1.02 -34.53
C GLY A 68 -13.79 1.04 -35.21
N THR A 69 -12.84 1.83 -34.73
CA THR A 69 -11.48 1.85 -35.27
C THR A 69 -10.68 0.63 -34.80
N LYS A 70 -9.70 0.20 -35.62
CA LYS A 70 -8.83 -0.90 -35.25
C LYS A 70 -7.81 -0.46 -34.21
N LEU A 71 -7.64 -1.26 -33.14
CA LEU A 71 -6.60 -1.03 -32.15
C LEU A 71 -5.32 -1.72 -32.55
N GLU A 72 -4.22 -0.98 -32.52
CA GLU A 72 -2.88 -1.59 -32.50
C GLU A 72 -2.54 -1.94 -31.05
N MET A 73 -2.43 -3.25 -30.76
CA MET A 73 -2.05 -3.71 -29.43
C MET A 73 -0.57 -3.44 -29.17
N ALA A 74 -0.27 -2.72 -28.08
CA ALA A 74 1.08 -2.56 -27.57
C ALA A 74 1.70 -3.90 -27.15
N LEU A 75 3.02 -3.99 -27.11
CA LEU A 75 3.71 -5.24 -26.82
C LEU A 75 3.44 -5.70 -25.38
N PHE A 76 3.35 -4.77 -24.40
CA PHE A 76 2.96 -5.13 -23.03
C PHE A 76 1.57 -5.77 -22.94
N GLN A 77 0.60 -5.31 -23.75
CA GLN A 77 -0.74 -5.93 -23.81
C GLN A 77 -0.67 -7.34 -24.39
N LYS A 78 0.15 -7.55 -25.44
CA LYS A 78 0.40 -8.87 -26.00
C LYS A 78 1.10 -9.79 -24.99
N TRP A 79 1.97 -9.25 -24.15
CA TRP A 79 2.60 -9.99 -23.06
C TRP A 79 1.57 -10.44 -22.01
N ILE A 80 0.69 -9.56 -21.54
CA ILE A 80 -0.38 -9.93 -20.59
C ILE A 80 -1.25 -11.05 -21.18
N ILE A 81 -1.80 -10.81 -22.36
CA ILE A 81 -2.71 -11.75 -23.02
C ILE A 81 -2.00 -13.08 -23.34
N GLY A 82 -0.81 -13.00 -23.91
CA GLY A 82 -0.02 -14.19 -24.25
C GLY A 82 0.31 -15.02 -23.02
N SER A 83 0.65 -14.41 -21.89
CA SER A 83 0.93 -15.12 -20.64
C SER A 83 -0.33 -15.78 -20.06
N LEU A 84 -1.45 -15.08 -19.99
CA LEU A 84 -2.69 -15.62 -19.43
C LEU A 84 -3.28 -16.78 -20.25
N TYR A 85 -3.09 -16.77 -21.57
CA TYR A 85 -3.67 -17.76 -22.47
C TYR A 85 -2.66 -18.79 -22.99
N GLY A 86 -1.36 -18.56 -22.90
CA GLY A 86 -0.31 -19.45 -23.39
C GLY A 86 0.19 -20.45 -22.35
N TRP A 87 0.30 -20.05 -21.09
CA TRP A 87 0.73 -20.96 -20.04
C TRP A 87 -0.35 -22.00 -19.66
N ARG A 88 -0.01 -23.29 -19.74
CA ARG A 88 -0.94 -24.42 -19.55
C ARG A 88 -0.35 -25.47 -18.61
N GLU A 89 -1.23 -26.21 -17.93
CA GLU A 89 -0.86 -27.40 -17.15
C GLU A 89 -0.58 -28.59 -18.08
N LYS A 90 0.53 -29.29 -17.86
CA LYS A 90 0.94 -30.47 -18.71
C LYS A 90 -0.15 -31.53 -18.76
N ASN A 91 -0.76 -31.87 -17.64
CA ASN A 91 -1.68 -33.00 -17.50
C ASN A 91 -3.12 -32.73 -17.95
N THR A 92 -3.58 -31.47 -17.86
CA THR A 92 -5.00 -31.13 -18.07
C THR A 92 -5.24 -30.19 -19.23
N GLY A 93 -4.21 -29.47 -19.68
CA GLY A 93 -4.30 -28.37 -20.63
C GLY A 93 -5.06 -27.16 -20.11
N ASN A 94 -5.41 -27.11 -18.81
CA ASN A 94 -6.03 -25.95 -18.19
C ASN A 94 -5.03 -24.81 -18.10
N ARG A 95 -5.51 -23.58 -17.88
CA ARG A 95 -4.61 -22.43 -17.68
C ARG A 95 -3.75 -22.61 -16.42
N ARG A 96 -2.50 -22.21 -16.49
CA ARG A 96 -1.62 -22.11 -15.34
C ARG A 96 -2.08 -21.01 -14.40
N TYR A 97 -2.25 -19.79 -14.94
CA TYR A 97 -2.61 -18.62 -14.17
C TYR A 97 -4.12 -18.58 -13.93
N ASN A 98 -4.54 -18.94 -12.72
CA ASN A 98 -5.94 -18.80 -12.30
C ASN A 98 -6.20 -17.47 -11.57
N LYS A 99 -5.15 -16.71 -11.29
CA LYS A 99 -5.21 -15.37 -10.72
C LYS A 99 -4.29 -14.43 -11.49
N ALA A 100 -4.75 -13.21 -11.70
CA ALA A 100 -3.96 -12.15 -12.30
C ALA A 100 -4.06 -10.88 -11.44
N PHE A 101 -2.93 -10.26 -11.15
CA PHE A 101 -2.82 -8.95 -10.51
C PHE A 101 -2.15 -7.99 -11.48
N ILE A 102 -2.94 -7.03 -12.00
CA ILE A 102 -2.51 -6.08 -13.02
C ILE A 102 -2.72 -4.68 -12.46
N SER A 103 -1.63 -3.96 -12.22
CA SER A 103 -1.65 -2.60 -11.69
C SER A 103 -0.85 -1.66 -12.59
N MET A 104 -1.46 -0.55 -13.01
CA MET A 104 -0.81 0.48 -13.81
C MET A 104 -1.56 1.81 -13.68
N ALA A 105 -0.91 2.91 -13.99
CA ALA A 105 -1.46 4.25 -13.92
C ALA A 105 -2.77 4.42 -14.71
N ARG A 106 -3.52 5.48 -14.44
CA ARG A 106 -4.75 5.81 -15.19
C ARG A 106 -4.44 6.03 -16.67
N LYS A 107 -5.46 5.84 -17.53
CA LYS A 107 -5.38 6.06 -18.99
C LYS A 107 -4.47 5.07 -19.76
N ASN A 108 -4.03 3.99 -19.14
CA ASN A 108 -3.22 2.94 -19.78
C ASN A 108 -4.05 1.76 -20.33
N SER A 109 -5.28 2.02 -20.79
CA SER A 109 -6.16 1.03 -21.43
C SER A 109 -6.52 -0.20 -20.59
N LYS A 110 -6.52 -0.09 -19.24
CA LYS A 110 -6.92 -1.18 -18.33
C LYS A 110 -8.28 -1.77 -18.67
N THR A 111 -9.29 -0.92 -18.79
CA THR A 111 -10.67 -1.32 -19.07
C THR A 111 -10.79 -2.04 -20.42
N TYR A 112 -9.98 -1.62 -21.42
CA TYR A 112 -9.93 -2.32 -22.71
C TYR A 112 -9.35 -3.74 -22.56
N VAL A 113 -8.25 -3.91 -21.82
CA VAL A 113 -7.68 -5.24 -21.55
C VAL A 113 -8.69 -6.13 -20.80
N ALA A 114 -9.39 -5.55 -19.81
CA ALA A 114 -10.45 -6.23 -19.07
C ALA A 114 -11.60 -6.67 -19.99
N SER A 115 -12.05 -5.78 -20.88
CA SER A 115 -13.06 -6.08 -21.88
C SER A 115 -12.63 -7.21 -22.82
N CYS A 116 -11.42 -7.15 -23.34
CA CYS A 116 -10.86 -8.21 -24.18
C CYS A 116 -10.82 -9.57 -23.46
N ILE A 117 -10.40 -9.60 -22.19
CA ILE A 117 -10.41 -10.82 -21.36
C ILE A 117 -11.84 -11.36 -21.22
N ALA A 118 -12.81 -10.49 -20.92
CA ALA A 118 -14.21 -10.90 -20.78
C ALA A 118 -14.79 -11.48 -22.08
N ILE A 119 -14.55 -10.81 -23.21
CA ILE A 119 -15.00 -11.26 -24.53
C ILE A 119 -14.34 -12.58 -24.92
N ALA A 120 -13.02 -12.73 -24.67
CA ALA A 120 -12.32 -13.98 -24.93
C ALA A 120 -12.83 -15.12 -24.04
N SER A 121 -13.15 -14.85 -22.79
CA SER A 121 -13.74 -15.85 -21.88
C SER A 121 -15.13 -16.29 -22.34
N LEU A 122 -15.90 -15.39 -22.97
CA LEU A 122 -17.20 -15.74 -23.53
C LEU A 122 -17.09 -16.53 -24.85
N LEU A 123 -16.17 -16.15 -25.75
CA LEU A 123 -16.16 -16.61 -27.14
C LEU A 123 -15.02 -17.56 -27.50
N LEU A 124 -13.86 -17.46 -26.82
CA LEU A 124 -12.66 -18.20 -27.16
C LEU A 124 -12.41 -19.42 -26.27
N GLU A 125 -12.84 -19.34 -24.99
CA GLU A 125 -12.68 -20.44 -24.05
C GLU A 125 -13.69 -21.56 -24.33
N ASP A 126 -13.24 -22.80 -24.20
CA ASP A 126 -14.02 -24.02 -24.42
C ASP A 126 -14.27 -24.84 -23.12
N LYS A 127 -13.71 -24.39 -22.02
CA LYS A 127 -13.81 -25.04 -20.70
C LYS A 127 -14.29 -24.06 -19.61
N PRO A 128 -15.44 -24.32 -18.97
CA PRO A 128 -16.43 -25.35 -19.29
C PRO A 128 -17.12 -25.08 -20.63
N GLY A 129 -17.59 -26.14 -21.29
CA GLY A 129 -18.23 -26.02 -22.62
C GLY A 129 -19.54 -25.23 -22.64
N LYS A 130 -20.20 -25.08 -21.48
CA LYS A 130 -21.47 -24.37 -21.30
C LYS A 130 -21.47 -23.58 -19.99
N ASN A 131 -22.41 -22.63 -19.89
CA ASN A 131 -22.72 -21.84 -18.69
C ASN A 131 -21.48 -21.13 -18.10
N ARG A 132 -20.68 -20.52 -18.97
CA ARG A 132 -19.58 -19.68 -18.53
C ARG A 132 -20.12 -18.36 -18.00
N GLN A 133 -19.84 -18.07 -16.76
CA GLN A 133 -20.25 -16.83 -16.09
C GLN A 133 -19.04 -15.89 -16.04
N VAL A 134 -19.15 -14.76 -16.73
CA VAL A 134 -18.12 -13.73 -16.75
C VAL A 134 -18.64 -12.49 -16.02
N LEU A 135 -17.98 -12.12 -14.95
CA LEU A 135 -18.41 -11.00 -14.10
C LEU A 135 -17.46 -9.81 -14.21
N PHE A 136 -18.01 -8.63 -14.45
CA PHE A 136 -17.36 -7.37 -14.13
C PHE A 136 -17.79 -6.94 -12.72
N VAL A 137 -16.84 -6.82 -11.82
CA VAL A 137 -17.10 -6.51 -10.41
C VAL A 137 -16.36 -5.23 -10.02
N SER A 138 -17.01 -4.34 -9.30
CA SER A 138 -16.42 -3.16 -8.68
C SER A 138 -17.24 -2.77 -7.45
N ASN A 139 -16.67 -1.99 -6.53
CA ASN A 139 -17.36 -1.53 -5.32
C ASN A 139 -18.72 -0.89 -5.60
N ALA A 140 -18.85 -0.17 -6.72
CA ALA A 140 -20.12 0.41 -7.18
C ALA A 140 -20.54 -0.19 -8.52
N LEU A 141 -21.84 -0.53 -8.64
CA LEU A 141 -22.40 -1.06 -9.90
C LEU A 141 -22.14 -0.12 -11.10
N LYS A 142 -22.13 1.20 -10.88
CA LYS A 142 -21.85 2.19 -11.93
C LYS A 142 -20.44 2.01 -12.50
N GLN A 143 -19.46 1.67 -11.68
CA GLN A 143 -18.07 1.39 -12.11
C GLN A 143 -17.98 0.05 -12.85
N ALA A 144 -18.59 -1.02 -12.31
CA ALA A 144 -18.63 -2.32 -12.99
C ALA A 144 -19.27 -2.24 -14.40
N LYS A 145 -20.25 -1.35 -14.57
CA LYS A 145 -20.87 -1.11 -15.87
C LYS A 145 -19.92 -0.51 -16.91
N ILE A 146 -18.89 0.22 -16.54
CA ILE A 146 -17.96 0.84 -17.51
C ILE A 146 -17.28 -0.25 -18.35
N GLY A 147 -16.72 -1.27 -17.71
CA GLY A 147 -16.11 -2.40 -18.41
C GLY A 147 -17.12 -3.22 -19.23
N TYR A 148 -18.30 -3.43 -18.67
CA TYR A 148 -19.39 -4.11 -19.36
C TYR A 148 -19.89 -3.34 -20.62
N GLU A 149 -20.08 -2.04 -20.51
CA GLU A 149 -20.55 -1.19 -21.64
C GLU A 149 -19.48 -1.12 -22.74
N MET A 150 -18.20 -1.11 -22.38
CA MET A 150 -17.10 -1.24 -23.32
C MET A 150 -17.20 -2.56 -24.08
N ALA A 151 -17.26 -3.69 -23.37
CA ALA A 151 -17.40 -5.02 -23.98
C ALA A 151 -18.65 -5.13 -24.86
N SER A 152 -19.77 -4.57 -24.39
CA SER A 152 -21.03 -4.51 -25.16
C SER A 152 -20.89 -3.72 -26.46
N SER A 153 -20.24 -2.55 -26.40
CA SER A 153 -20.00 -1.70 -27.59
C SER A 153 -19.09 -2.40 -28.60
N GLU A 154 -17.99 -2.96 -28.13
CA GLU A 154 -17.02 -3.70 -28.92
C GLU A 154 -17.66 -4.93 -29.59
N LEU A 155 -18.41 -5.73 -28.84
CA LEU A 155 -19.12 -6.89 -29.40
C LEU A 155 -20.18 -6.48 -30.44
N ARG A 156 -20.87 -5.37 -30.27
CA ARG A 156 -21.76 -4.85 -31.30
C ARG A 156 -21.04 -4.55 -32.61
N GLN A 157 -19.81 -4.07 -32.58
CA GLN A 157 -18.99 -3.87 -33.76
C GLN A 157 -18.54 -5.21 -34.37
N VAL A 158 -18.13 -6.16 -33.52
CA VAL A 158 -17.76 -7.52 -33.98
C VAL A 158 -18.93 -8.22 -34.66
N VAL A 159 -20.15 -8.14 -34.10
CA VAL A 159 -21.39 -8.72 -34.66
C VAL A 159 -21.75 -8.14 -36.01
N LYS A 160 -21.49 -6.83 -36.25
CA LYS A 160 -21.68 -6.23 -37.57
C LYS A 160 -20.79 -6.85 -38.65
N LEU A 161 -19.59 -7.26 -38.26
CA LEU A 161 -18.57 -7.82 -39.17
C LEU A 161 -18.68 -9.35 -39.31
N SER A 162 -19.36 -10.04 -38.38
CA SER A 162 -19.47 -11.51 -38.35
C SER A 162 -20.94 -11.97 -38.32
N PRO A 163 -21.50 -12.39 -39.46
CA PRO A 163 -22.88 -12.89 -39.53
C PRO A 163 -23.14 -14.10 -38.61
N SER A 164 -22.16 -14.96 -38.40
CA SER A 164 -22.29 -16.13 -37.52
C SER A 164 -22.48 -15.73 -36.06
N LEU A 165 -21.78 -14.70 -35.57
CA LEU A 165 -21.93 -14.22 -34.19
C LEU A 165 -23.25 -13.44 -33.98
N ARG A 166 -23.84 -12.93 -35.03
CA ARG A 166 -25.13 -12.19 -34.94
C ARG A 166 -26.28 -13.05 -34.41
N ASN A 167 -26.29 -14.33 -34.75
CA ASN A 167 -27.33 -15.27 -34.35
C ASN A 167 -27.02 -15.99 -33.04
N THR A 168 -25.77 -15.89 -32.53
CA THR A 168 -25.33 -16.57 -31.32
C THR A 168 -25.23 -15.66 -30.10
N LEU A 169 -25.25 -14.34 -30.29
CA LEU A 169 -25.10 -13.36 -29.21
C LEU A 169 -26.37 -12.49 -29.05
N ASP A 170 -26.87 -12.43 -27.82
CA ASP A 170 -27.90 -11.49 -27.39
C ASP A 170 -27.27 -10.39 -26.51
N ILE A 171 -27.14 -9.18 -27.04
CA ILE A 171 -26.42 -8.06 -26.37
C ILE A 171 -27.45 -7.05 -25.84
N LYS A 172 -27.80 -7.16 -24.55
CA LYS A 172 -28.73 -6.28 -23.82
C LYS A 172 -27.97 -5.26 -22.96
N LYS A 173 -28.71 -4.35 -22.31
CA LYS A 173 -28.15 -3.32 -21.40
C LYS A 173 -27.59 -3.87 -20.08
N LYS A 174 -28.07 -5.05 -19.66
CA LYS A 174 -27.71 -5.62 -18.36
C LYS A 174 -26.94 -6.95 -18.45
N GLN A 175 -26.99 -7.61 -19.59
CA GLN A 175 -26.38 -8.90 -19.82
C GLN A 175 -26.05 -9.08 -21.31
N ILE A 176 -24.89 -9.66 -21.58
CA ILE A 176 -24.53 -10.23 -22.89
C ILE A 176 -24.63 -11.73 -22.74
N SER A 177 -25.44 -12.39 -23.57
CA SER A 177 -25.64 -13.83 -23.51
C SER A 177 -25.15 -14.48 -24.78
N LYS A 178 -24.48 -15.61 -24.66
CA LYS A 178 -24.22 -16.55 -25.75
C LYS A 178 -25.31 -17.62 -25.71
N ILE A 179 -26.20 -17.60 -26.69
CA ILE A 179 -27.45 -18.35 -26.68
C ILE A 179 -27.21 -19.87 -26.74
N ASP A 180 -26.17 -20.27 -27.48
CA ASP A 180 -25.93 -21.69 -27.79
C ASP A 180 -25.50 -22.52 -26.56
N ASP A 181 -24.94 -21.88 -25.50
CA ASP A 181 -24.33 -22.57 -24.39
C ASP A 181 -24.62 -21.92 -23.02
N ASP A 182 -25.62 -21.04 -22.94
CA ASP A 182 -26.06 -20.32 -21.73
C ASP A 182 -24.95 -19.52 -21.03
N SER A 183 -23.87 -19.18 -21.74
CA SER A 183 -22.78 -18.37 -21.21
C SER A 183 -23.15 -16.88 -21.26
N PHE A 184 -22.66 -16.11 -20.28
CA PHE A 184 -23.01 -14.70 -20.20
C PHE A 184 -21.93 -13.80 -19.59
N ILE A 185 -22.02 -12.51 -19.87
CA ILE A 185 -21.26 -11.45 -19.20
C ILE A 185 -22.25 -10.51 -18.49
N VAL A 186 -22.00 -10.20 -17.21
CA VAL A 186 -22.80 -9.26 -16.42
C VAL A 186 -21.94 -8.34 -15.57
N PRO A 187 -22.36 -7.08 -15.35
CA PRO A 187 -21.78 -6.20 -14.33
C PRO A 187 -22.48 -6.44 -12.99
N VAL A 188 -21.71 -6.60 -11.91
CA VAL A 188 -22.21 -6.87 -10.55
C VAL A 188 -21.61 -5.89 -9.56
N ALA A 189 -22.43 -5.38 -8.63
CA ALA A 189 -21.91 -4.61 -7.51
C ALA A 189 -21.12 -5.50 -6.55
N GLY A 190 -19.99 -5.02 -6.09
CA GLY A 190 -19.11 -5.72 -5.15
C GLY A 190 -19.65 -5.73 -3.72
N LYS A 191 -20.81 -6.34 -3.52
CA LYS A 191 -21.36 -6.67 -2.21
C LYS A 191 -21.38 -8.18 -2.08
N ALA A 192 -20.91 -8.73 -0.95
CA ALA A 192 -20.84 -10.16 -0.72
C ALA A 192 -22.20 -10.85 -1.00
N GLU A 193 -23.27 -10.29 -0.50
CA GLU A 193 -24.65 -10.78 -0.67
C GLU A 193 -25.11 -10.84 -2.15
N THR A 194 -24.58 -9.92 -3.01
CA THR A 194 -24.94 -9.87 -4.42
C THR A 194 -24.11 -10.85 -5.27
N LEU A 195 -22.93 -11.21 -4.78
CA LEU A 195 -22.01 -12.14 -5.44
C LEU A 195 -22.25 -13.58 -5.04
N ASP A 196 -22.88 -13.80 -3.89
CA ASP A 196 -23.24 -15.13 -3.42
C ASP A 196 -24.24 -15.80 -4.38
N GLY A 197 -23.96 -17.02 -4.76
CA GLY A 197 -24.73 -17.77 -5.76
C GLY A 197 -24.17 -17.71 -7.19
N PHE A 198 -23.21 -16.84 -7.52
CA PHE A 198 -22.47 -16.96 -8.78
C PHE A 198 -21.36 -18.00 -8.67
N ASN A 199 -21.15 -18.71 -9.80
CA ASN A 199 -20.03 -19.65 -9.98
C ASN A 199 -19.18 -19.21 -11.19
N PRO A 200 -18.48 -18.07 -11.09
CA PRO A 200 -17.86 -17.46 -12.26
C PRO A 200 -16.69 -18.27 -12.78
N THR A 201 -16.63 -18.38 -14.11
CA THR A 201 -15.45 -18.89 -14.81
C THR A 201 -14.40 -17.79 -14.99
N THR A 202 -14.85 -16.55 -15.08
CA THR A 202 -13.96 -15.38 -15.10
C THR A 202 -14.62 -14.26 -14.27
N ALA A 203 -13.88 -13.75 -13.29
CA ALA A 203 -14.26 -12.58 -12.52
C ALA A 203 -13.17 -11.51 -12.69
N ILE A 204 -13.58 -10.30 -13.07
CA ILE A 204 -12.70 -9.16 -13.26
C ILE A 204 -13.08 -8.13 -12.20
N ILE A 205 -12.17 -7.88 -11.26
CA ILE A 205 -12.34 -6.85 -10.23
C ILE A 205 -11.64 -5.58 -10.72
N ASP A 206 -12.42 -4.54 -11.00
CA ASP A 206 -11.93 -3.23 -11.42
C ASP A 206 -11.95 -2.25 -10.25
N GLU A 207 -11.00 -1.31 -10.22
CA GLU A 207 -10.83 -0.29 -9.17
C GLU A 207 -10.73 -0.89 -7.75
N TYR A 208 -10.04 -2.02 -7.62
CA TYR A 208 -9.91 -2.77 -6.35
C TYR A 208 -9.22 -1.98 -5.24
N HIS A 209 -8.43 -0.94 -5.58
CA HIS A 209 -7.84 -0.01 -4.59
C HIS A 209 -8.88 0.69 -3.70
N GLN A 210 -10.17 0.69 -4.08
CA GLN A 210 -11.26 1.25 -3.28
C GLN A 210 -11.88 0.23 -2.32
N ALA A 211 -11.49 -1.05 -2.39
CA ALA A 211 -11.99 -2.07 -1.47
C ALA A 211 -11.43 -1.84 -0.06
N LYS A 212 -12.31 -1.92 0.94
CA LYS A 212 -11.92 -1.77 2.35
C LYS A 212 -11.26 -3.02 2.90
N ASP A 213 -11.71 -4.18 2.42
CA ASP A 213 -11.31 -5.51 2.88
C ASP A 213 -11.35 -6.53 1.73
N HIS A 214 -11.01 -7.77 2.02
CA HIS A 214 -11.00 -8.87 1.06
C HIS A 214 -12.37 -9.55 0.84
N ALA A 215 -13.48 -9.01 1.35
CA ALA A 215 -14.78 -9.68 1.28
C ALA A 215 -15.20 -10.02 -0.16
N ILE A 216 -15.11 -9.06 -1.09
CA ILE A 216 -15.41 -9.26 -2.51
C ILE A 216 -14.52 -10.36 -3.12
N TYR A 217 -13.21 -10.27 -2.87
CA TYR A 217 -12.24 -11.23 -3.37
C TYR A 217 -12.52 -12.65 -2.84
N ASN A 218 -12.80 -12.79 -1.55
CA ASN A 218 -13.03 -14.08 -0.90
C ASN A 218 -14.32 -14.75 -1.39
N VAL A 219 -15.42 -14.01 -1.60
CA VAL A 219 -16.66 -14.56 -2.14
C VAL A 219 -16.46 -15.05 -3.57
N LEU A 220 -15.81 -14.26 -4.43
CA LEU A 220 -15.49 -14.67 -5.79
C LEU A 220 -14.57 -15.89 -5.83
N LYS A 221 -13.51 -15.91 -5.01
CA LYS A 221 -12.59 -17.04 -4.89
C LYS A 221 -13.33 -18.32 -4.44
N SER A 222 -14.25 -18.20 -3.49
CA SER A 222 -15.09 -19.31 -3.05
C SER A 222 -16.03 -19.80 -4.15
N GLY A 223 -16.75 -18.90 -4.81
CA GLY A 223 -17.62 -19.23 -5.95
C GLY A 223 -16.88 -19.89 -7.12
N MET A 224 -15.58 -19.59 -7.30
CA MET A 224 -14.74 -20.18 -8.33
C MET A 224 -14.07 -21.49 -7.92
N SER A 225 -14.26 -21.99 -6.72
CA SER A 225 -13.55 -23.18 -6.20
C SER A 225 -13.70 -24.44 -7.04
N GLN A 226 -14.82 -24.59 -7.74
CA GLN A 226 -15.11 -25.71 -8.64
C GLN A 226 -14.64 -25.46 -10.11
N GLN A 227 -14.16 -24.27 -10.43
CA GLN A 227 -13.75 -23.89 -11.77
C GLN A 227 -12.30 -24.27 -12.06
N LYS A 228 -12.09 -25.43 -12.71
CA LYS A 228 -10.74 -25.92 -13.04
C LYS A 228 -9.95 -25.01 -13.98
N ASN A 229 -10.64 -24.24 -14.83
CA ASN A 229 -10.03 -23.30 -15.79
C ASN A 229 -10.41 -21.83 -15.48
N GLY A 230 -10.74 -21.53 -14.21
CA GLY A 230 -11.15 -20.20 -13.78
C GLY A 230 -10.06 -19.14 -13.85
N LEU A 231 -10.45 -17.87 -13.99
CA LEU A 231 -9.57 -16.70 -13.91
C LEU A 231 -10.17 -15.61 -13.02
N LEU A 232 -9.55 -15.34 -11.88
CA LEU A 232 -9.82 -14.17 -11.05
C LEU A 232 -8.79 -13.08 -11.39
N CYS A 233 -9.23 -12.02 -12.05
CA CYS A 233 -8.37 -10.94 -12.53
C CYS A 233 -8.64 -9.65 -11.76
N ILE A 234 -7.65 -9.17 -11.02
CA ILE A 234 -7.63 -7.81 -10.46
C ILE A 234 -6.95 -6.90 -11.48
N ILE A 235 -7.64 -5.82 -11.87
CA ILE A 235 -7.09 -4.80 -12.74
C ILE A 235 -7.40 -3.42 -12.17
N SER A 236 -6.37 -2.67 -11.70
CA SER A 236 -6.58 -1.45 -10.93
C SER A 236 -5.42 -0.47 -11.08
N THR A 237 -5.59 0.72 -10.51
CA THR A 237 -4.50 1.63 -10.15
C THR A 237 -4.13 1.41 -8.69
N SER A 238 -3.00 1.98 -8.25
CA SER A 238 -2.73 2.20 -6.84
C SER A 238 -3.77 3.13 -6.20
N GLY A 239 -3.72 3.25 -4.90
CA GLY A 239 -4.60 4.09 -4.10
C GLY A 239 -3.86 4.79 -2.96
N PHE A 240 -4.66 5.48 -2.13
CA PHE A 240 -4.16 6.20 -0.96
C PHE A 240 -4.26 5.39 0.34
N ASN A 241 -5.01 4.29 0.33
CA ASN A 241 -5.25 3.48 1.52
C ASN A 241 -4.20 2.37 1.63
N LEU A 242 -3.14 2.62 2.38
CA LEU A 242 -2.07 1.64 2.66
C LEU A 242 -2.50 0.54 3.64
N LYS A 243 -3.72 0.60 4.19
CA LYS A 243 -4.32 -0.43 5.04
C LYS A 243 -5.48 -1.16 4.34
N GLY A 244 -5.65 -0.96 3.04
CA GLY A 244 -6.71 -1.60 2.25
C GLY A 244 -6.28 -2.92 1.65
N ALA A 245 -7.26 -3.78 1.36
CA ALA A 245 -7.05 -5.13 0.82
C ALA A 245 -6.10 -5.17 -0.39
N MET A 246 -6.20 -4.21 -1.30
CA MET A 246 -5.34 -4.19 -2.49
C MET A 246 -3.88 -3.85 -2.16
N PHE A 247 -3.61 -3.06 -1.12
CA PHE A 247 -2.23 -2.79 -0.72
C PHE A 247 -1.60 -4.01 -0.05
N GLU A 248 -2.35 -4.72 0.79
CA GLU A 248 -1.90 -6.01 1.34
C GLU A 248 -1.59 -7.02 0.22
N ASP A 249 -2.48 -7.15 -0.77
CA ASP A 249 -2.24 -8.01 -1.94
C ASP A 249 -1.00 -7.54 -2.73
N TYR A 250 -0.80 -6.24 -2.92
CA TYR A 250 0.37 -5.67 -3.59
C TYR A 250 1.68 -6.04 -2.88
N GLN A 251 1.70 -6.04 -1.54
CA GLN A 251 2.87 -6.49 -0.76
C GLN A 251 3.15 -7.98 -1.00
N VAL A 252 2.11 -8.83 -0.95
CA VAL A 252 2.23 -10.26 -1.26
C VAL A 252 2.72 -10.48 -2.70
N MET A 253 2.20 -9.72 -3.69
CA MET A 253 2.68 -9.82 -5.08
C MET A 253 4.15 -9.40 -5.21
N SER A 254 4.56 -8.37 -4.48
CA SER A 254 5.96 -7.93 -4.44
C SER A 254 6.88 -9.00 -3.83
N ASP A 255 6.44 -9.65 -2.75
CA ASP A 255 7.19 -10.75 -2.13
C ASP A 255 7.33 -11.97 -3.05
N ILE A 256 6.29 -12.29 -3.84
CA ILE A 256 6.36 -13.35 -4.85
C ILE A 256 7.38 -12.99 -5.94
N LEU A 257 7.38 -11.76 -6.44
CA LEU A 257 8.33 -11.30 -7.45
C LEU A 257 9.78 -11.33 -6.93
N ASN A 258 9.98 -10.96 -5.67
CA ASN A 258 11.28 -10.99 -4.98
C ASN A 258 11.75 -12.41 -4.56
N GLY A 259 10.94 -13.44 -4.81
CA GLY A 259 11.28 -14.83 -4.48
C GLY A 259 11.15 -15.19 -3.00
N LYS A 260 10.60 -14.31 -2.16
CA LYS A 260 10.34 -14.59 -0.74
C LYS A 260 9.18 -15.58 -0.55
N GLN A 261 8.24 -15.62 -1.49
CA GLN A 261 7.10 -16.54 -1.51
C GLN A 261 6.97 -17.19 -2.89
N ALA A 262 6.57 -18.47 -2.93
CA ALA A 262 6.34 -19.19 -4.18
C ALA A 262 4.84 -19.26 -4.50
N ASN A 263 4.44 -18.86 -5.71
CA ASN A 263 3.09 -19.07 -6.22
C ASN A 263 3.08 -19.12 -7.75
N ASP A 264 3.15 -20.34 -8.29
CA ASP A 264 3.22 -20.57 -9.74
C ASP A 264 1.92 -20.25 -10.49
N ARG A 265 0.79 -20.08 -9.78
CA ARG A 265 -0.53 -19.84 -10.38
C ARG A 265 -0.94 -18.37 -10.40
N GLN A 266 -0.06 -17.48 -9.94
CA GLN A 266 -0.30 -16.04 -9.89
C GLN A 266 0.44 -15.32 -11.03
N PHE A 267 -0.29 -14.68 -11.94
CA PHE A 267 0.26 -13.70 -12.88
C PHE A 267 0.35 -12.33 -12.21
N ILE A 268 1.49 -11.65 -12.34
CA ILE A 268 1.77 -10.37 -11.70
C ILE A 268 2.35 -9.41 -12.73
N ALA A 269 1.71 -8.23 -12.85
CA ALA A 269 2.17 -7.16 -13.74
C ALA A 269 1.89 -5.80 -13.06
N ILE A 270 2.93 -5.15 -12.55
CA ILE A 270 2.85 -3.91 -11.80
C ILE A 270 3.76 -2.87 -12.44
N TRP A 271 3.15 -1.84 -13.06
CA TRP A 271 3.83 -0.67 -13.62
C TRP A 271 3.65 0.51 -12.69
N GLU A 272 4.75 1.03 -12.16
CA GLU A 272 4.80 2.18 -11.27
C GLU A 272 6.14 2.90 -11.43
N LEU A 273 6.32 4.09 -10.86
CA LEU A 273 7.67 4.63 -10.66
C LEU A 273 8.35 3.87 -9.51
N ASP A 274 9.65 3.63 -9.60
CA ASP A 274 10.40 2.95 -8.56
C ASP A 274 10.62 3.85 -7.33
N ASN A 275 10.69 5.16 -7.54
CA ASN A 275 10.79 6.15 -6.47
C ASN A 275 10.15 7.48 -6.89
N ARG A 276 9.93 8.36 -5.90
CA ARG A 276 9.22 9.64 -6.08
C ARG A 276 10.01 10.62 -6.97
N GLU A 277 11.33 10.59 -6.93
CA GLU A 277 12.22 11.48 -7.66
C GLU A 277 12.16 11.26 -9.16
N GLU A 278 11.78 10.05 -9.60
CA GLU A 278 11.65 9.72 -11.04
C GLU A 278 10.58 10.53 -11.76
N VAL A 279 9.63 11.15 -11.04
CA VAL A 279 8.67 12.10 -11.64
C VAL A 279 9.35 13.28 -12.31
N ASN A 280 10.59 13.61 -11.90
CA ASN A 280 11.39 14.70 -12.47
C ASN A 280 11.99 14.36 -13.84
N ASN A 281 12.08 13.08 -14.19
CA ASN A 281 12.60 12.62 -15.47
C ASN A 281 11.48 11.98 -16.30
N GLN A 282 11.04 12.70 -17.35
CA GLN A 282 9.96 12.24 -18.23
C GLN A 282 10.24 10.91 -18.94
N ASP A 283 11.50 10.51 -19.09
CA ASP A 283 11.85 9.24 -19.72
C ASP A 283 11.54 8.04 -18.80
N ASN A 284 11.47 8.26 -17.48
CA ASN A 284 11.03 7.25 -16.52
C ASN A 284 9.49 7.06 -16.47
N TRP A 285 8.70 7.99 -17.01
CA TRP A 285 7.24 7.94 -16.92
C TRP A 285 6.63 6.71 -17.60
N ILE A 286 7.33 6.12 -18.56
CA ILE A 286 6.93 4.85 -19.19
C ILE A 286 6.88 3.70 -18.18
N LYS A 287 7.65 3.74 -17.09
CA LYS A 287 7.63 2.74 -16.02
C LYS A 287 6.25 2.55 -15.41
N ALA A 288 5.48 3.64 -15.29
CA ALA A 288 4.10 3.63 -14.80
C ALA A 288 3.07 3.65 -15.93
N ASN A 289 3.47 4.10 -17.12
CA ASN A 289 2.60 4.34 -18.28
C ASN A 289 3.03 3.51 -19.49
N PRO A 290 2.84 2.18 -19.46
CA PRO A 290 3.34 1.30 -20.53
C PRO A 290 2.73 1.59 -21.91
N LEU A 291 1.61 2.31 -21.99
CA LEU A 291 1.02 2.72 -23.26
C LEU A 291 1.90 3.71 -24.05
N PHE A 292 2.95 4.27 -23.41
CA PHE A 292 4.00 5.04 -24.08
C PHE A 292 4.79 4.23 -25.12
N GLU A 293 4.64 2.91 -25.17
CA GLU A 293 5.14 2.08 -26.27
C GLU A 293 4.54 2.48 -27.63
N ILE A 294 3.36 3.12 -27.65
CA ILE A 294 2.70 3.59 -28.88
C ILE A 294 3.07 5.07 -29.11
N PRO A 295 3.89 5.41 -30.14
CA PRO A 295 4.42 6.76 -30.32
C PRO A 295 3.36 7.87 -30.36
N ALA A 296 2.24 7.64 -31.06
CA ALA A 296 1.15 8.61 -31.18
C ALA A 296 0.45 8.87 -29.83
N VAL A 297 0.35 7.85 -28.96
CA VAL A 297 -0.23 7.98 -27.63
C VAL A 297 0.79 8.64 -26.67
N LYS A 298 2.07 8.28 -26.78
CA LYS A 298 3.15 8.81 -25.95
C LYS A 298 3.21 10.33 -25.97
N GLN A 299 3.15 10.95 -27.16
CA GLN A 299 3.23 12.40 -27.28
C GLN A 299 2.09 13.08 -26.53
N LEU A 300 0.85 12.71 -26.79
CA LEU A 300 -0.34 13.30 -26.16
C LEU A 300 -0.35 13.09 -24.64
N MET A 301 -0.04 11.87 -24.20
CA MET A 301 0.00 11.57 -22.76
C MET A 301 1.11 12.34 -22.06
N ARG A 302 2.29 12.47 -22.67
CA ARG A 302 3.43 13.20 -22.10
C ARG A 302 3.10 14.68 -21.90
N GLU A 303 2.45 15.32 -22.88
CA GLU A 303 2.01 16.71 -22.77
C GLU A 303 1.02 16.89 -21.61
N ASN A 304 0.00 16.04 -21.52
CA ASN A 304 -1.00 16.10 -20.45
C ASN A 304 -0.37 15.85 -19.07
N LEU A 305 0.47 14.84 -18.95
CA LEU A 305 1.16 14.52 -17.68
C LEU A 305 2.12 15.65 -17.26
N SER A 306 2.79 16.30 -18.21
CA SER A 306 3.65 17.45 -17.90
C SER A 306 2.86 18.60 -17.30
N ASN A 307 1.67 18.88 -17.86
CA ASN A 307 0.78 19.91 -17.33
C ASN A 307 0.23 19.53 -15.95
N ASP A 308 -0.18 18.26 -15.75
CA ASP A 308 -0.67 17.78 -14.47
C ASP A 308 0.42 17.88 -13.38
N VAL A 309 1.65 17.47 -13.67
CA VAL A 309 2.79 17.57 -12.75
C VAL A 309 3.14 19.03 -12.44
N ALA A 310 3.16 19.92 -13.46
CA ALA A 310 3.46 21.33 -13.26
C ALA A 310 2.38 22.01 -12.38
N THR A 311 1.12 21.75 -12.66
CA THR A 311 -0.02 22.29 -11.88
C THR A 311 0.02 21.79 -10.43
N ALA A 312 0.23 20.50 -10.23
CA ALA A 312 0.34 19.89 -8.90
C ALA A 312 1.48 20.49 -8.07
N ARG A 313 2.63 20.77 -8.71
CA ARG A 313 3.76 21.45 -8.05
C ARG A 313 3.43 22.90 -7.65
N GLN A 314 2.75 23.64 -8.54
CA GLN A 314 2.33 25.01 -8.24
C GLN A 314 1.32 25.06 -7.08
N GLN A 315 0.48 24.03 -6.95
CA GLN A 315 -0.50 23.88 -5.88
C GLN A 315 0.10 23.28 -4.59
N GLY A 316 1.35 22.79 -4.64
CA GLY A 316 1.98 22.08 -3.53
C GLY A 316 1.45 20.66 -3.33
N ASP A 317 0.57 20.11 -4.17
CA ASP A 317 -0.08 18.80 -4.02
C ASP A 317 0.28 17.83 -5.15
N LEU A 318 1.49 17.26 -5.08
CA LEU A 318 1.97 16.28 -6.06
C LEU A 318 1.45 14.85 -5.80
N VAL A 319 1.03 14.53 -4.58
CA VAL A 319 0.67 13.16 -4.18
C VAL A 319 -0.46 12.56 -5.01
N PRO A 320 -1.59 13.26 -5.30
CA PRO A 320 -2.62 12.72 -6.17
C PRO A 320 -2.15 12.37 -7.59
N VAL A 321 -1.20 13.12 -8.12
CA VAL A 321 -0.60 12.87 -9.45
C VAL A 321 0.29 11.63 -9.37
N LEU A 322 1.13 11.50 -8.34
CA LEU A 322 1.98 10.32 -8.13
C LEU A 322 1.16 9.04 -7.99
N VAL A 323 0.07 9.08 -7.24
CA VAL A 323 -0.83 7.93 -7.08
C VAL A 323 -1.57 7.61 -8.37
N LYS A 324 -2.25 8.59 -8.97
CA LYS A 324 -3.17 8.32 -10.08
C LYS A 324 -2.48 8.17 -11.45
N GLN A 325 -1.42 8.97 -11.69
CA GLN A 325 -0.75 9.06 -12.98
C GLN A 325 0.58 8.28 -13.03
N PHE A 326 1.13 7.94 -11.86
CA PHE A 326 2.37 7.19 -11.75
C PHE A 326 2.26 5.91 -10.92
N ASN A 327 1.02 5.58 -10.50
CA ASN A 327 0.66 4.31 -9.86
C ASN A 327 1.45 4.01 -8.57
N MET A 328 1.93 5.03 -7.89
CA MET A 328 2.64 4.87 -6.62
C MET A 328 1.66 4.72 -5.47
N TRP A 329 1.96 3.86 -4.51
CA TRP A 329 1.22 3.77 -3.27
C TRP A 329 1.71 4.84 -2.30
N LEU A 330 0.88 5.85 -2.06
CA LEU A 330 1.18 6.97 -1.16
C LEU A 330 -0.08 7.32 -0.38
N GLN A 331 0.08 7.74 0.86
CA GLN A 331 -1.03 8.31 1.62
C GLN A 331 -1.46 9.67 1.04
N SER A 332 -2.76 9.98 1.15
CA SER A 332 -3.36 11.15 0.50
C SER A 332 -3.04 12.49 1.15
N ASN A 333 -2.25 12.52 2.22
CA ASN A 333 -2.05 13.73 2.98
C ASN A 333 -0.66 14.32 2.76
N GLU A 334 -0.61 15.51 2.21
CA GLU A 334 0.53 16.43 2.34
C GLU A 334 0.82 16.75 3.80
N ASP A 335 -0.18 16.56 4.66
CA ASP A 335 -0.12 16.76 6.10
C ASP A 335 0.39 15.54 6.88
N SER A 336 0.82 14.43 6.23
CA SER A 336 1.47 13.32 6.93
C SER A 336 2.69 13.84 7.69
N PHE A 337 2.76 13.55 8.98
CA PHE A 337 3.88 14.01 9.80
C PHE A 337 5.20 13.48 9.27
N ILE A 338 5.31 12.17 9.12
CA ILE A 338 6.46 11.44 8.58
C ILE A 338 5.92 10.30 7.72
N SER A 339 6.51 10.05 6.55
CA SER A 339 6.10 8.92 5.73
C SER A 339 6.68 7.61 6.27
N HIS A 340 5.99 6.49 6.03
CA HIS A 340 6.47 5.16 6.42
C HIS A 340 7.88 4.86 5.89
N LEU A 341 8.18 5.29 4.67
CA LEU A 341 9.51 5.10 4.06
C LEU A 341 10.61 5.90 4.77
N GLU A 342 10.31 7.15 5.18
CA GLU A 342 11.26 7.98 5.92
C GLU A 342 11.50 7.39 7.31
N TRP A 343 10.45 6.97 8.01
CA TRP A 343 10.52 6.31 9.30
C TRP A 343 11.34 5.02 9.24
N SER A 344 11.05 4.13 8.31
CA SER A 344 11.72 2.83 8.20
C SER A 344 13.23 2.90 7.90
N LYS A 345 13.72 4.01 7.32
CA LYS A 345 15.16 4.19 7.04
C LYS A 345 16.01 4.35 8.31
N THR A 346 15.40 4.76 9.41
CA THR A 346 16.09 5.00 10.69
C THR A 346 15.91 3.87 11.70
N THR A 347 15.38 2.72 11.24
CA THR A 347 15.22 1.52 12.07
C THR A 347 16.58 0.88 12.35
N VAL A 348 16.86 0.61 13.62
CA VAL A 348 18.08 -0.04 14.12
C VAL A 348 17.74 -1.16 15.09
N ASP A 349 18.72 -2.02 15.40
CA ASP A 349 18.57 -2.98 16.48
C ASP A 349 18.52 -2.26 17.85
N LYS A 350 17.80 -2.84 18.83
CA LYS A 350 17.71 -2.26 20.18
C LYS A 350 19.10 -2.17 20.84
N PRO A 351 19.59 -0.96 21.16
CA PRO A 351 20.85 -0.81 21.87
C PRO A 351 20.70 -1.19 23.34
N SER A 352 21.83 -1.34 24.05
CA SER A 352 21.80 -1.45 25.50
C SER A 352 21.44 -0.10 26.10
N LEU A 353 20.46 -0.09 26.99
CA LEU A 353 20.03 1.12 27.69
C LEU A 353 20.85 1.34 29.00
N HIS A 354 21.65 0.37 29.42
CA HIS A 354 22.30 0.37 30.74
C HIS A 354 23.21 1.59 30.98
N GLY A 355 22.94 2.31 32.06
CA GLY A 355 23.72 3.48 32.49
C GLY A 355 23.49 4.74 31.67
N GLN A 356 22.50 4.74 30.74
CA GLN A 356 22.24 5.86 29.87
C GLN A 356 21.38 6.95 30.57
N ARG A 357 21.42 8.16 30.00
CA ARG A 357 20.47 9.24 30.34
C ARG A 357 19.17 9.04 29.57
N VAL A 358 18.05 9.37 30.18
CA VAL A 358 16.72 9.17 29.54
C VAL A 358 15.79 10.33 29.79
N VAL A 359 15.09 10.75 28.73
CA VAL A 359 13.91 11.63 28.81
C VAL A 359 12.69 10.77 28.50
N ILE A 360 11.69 10.79 29.39
CA ILE A 360 10.49 9.95 29.28
C ILE A 360 9.29 10.84 29.03
N GLY A 361 8.49 10.50 28.02
CA GLY A 361 7.22 11.15 27.72
C GLY A 361 6.06 10.21 28.01
N ILE A 362 4.98 10.77 28.54
CA ILE A 362 3.78 10.01 28.92
C ILE A 362 2.55 10.64 28.27
N ASP A 363 1.68 9.81 27.70
CA ASP A 363 0.34 10.15 27.23
C ASP A 363 -0.67 9.17 27.85
N LEU A 364 -1.54 9.67 28.72
CA LEU A 364 -2.48 8.85 29.50
C LEU A 364 -3.89 8.91 28.94
N SER A 365 -4.50 7.72 28.75
CA SER A 365 -5.91 7.56 28.43
C SER A 365 -6.51 6.41 29.26
N LYS A 366 -7.75 6.59 29.76
CA LYS A 366 -8.38 5.55 30.64
C LYS A 366 -9.10 4.44 29.91
N SER A 367 -9.74 4.70 28.76
CA SER A 367 -10.75 3.76 28.27
C SER A 367 -10.87 3.62 26.75
N ASN A 368 -10.47 4.59 25.96
CA ASN A 368 -10.71 4.56 24.51
C ASN A 368 -9.44 4.59 23.68
N ASP A 369 -8.49 5.43 24.02
CA ASP A 369 -7.20 5.52 23.39
C ASP A 369 -6.17 4.65 24.13
N LEU A 370 -4.97 4.55 23.61
CA LEU A 370 -3.88 3.87 24.29
C LEU A 370 -3.35 4.79 25.42
N THR A 371 -2.85 4.20 26.48
CA THR A 371 -1.86 4.87 27.33
C THR A 371 -0.50 4.50 26.82
N SER A 372 0.38 5.47 26.66
CA SER A 372 1.70 5.25 26.08
C SER A 372 2.79 5.93 26.88
N VAL A 373 3.91 5.23 27.03
CA VAL A 373 5.17 5.73 27.54
C VAL A 373 6.19 5.61 26.42
N SER A 374 6.84 6.71 26.09
CA SER A 374 7.92 6.75 25.11
C SER A 374 9.15 7.36 25.75
N TRP A 375 10.33 6.96 25.29
CA TRP A 375 11.57 7.46 25.84
C TRP A 375 12.58 7.83 24.78
N ILE A 376 13.44 8.76 25.11
CA ILE A 376 14.53 9.26 24.28
C ILE A 376 15.84 9.06 25.05
N ILE A 377 16.79 8.46 24.39
CA ILE A 377 18.16 8.25 24.88
C ILE A 377 19.10 9.09 24.02
N PRO A 378 19.66 10.20 24.54
CA PRO A 378 20.71 10.94 23.84
C PRO A 378 21.95 10.06 23.67
N GLN A 379 22.59 10.10 22.50
CA GLN A 379 23.80 9.35 22.18
C GLN A 379 25.01 10.30 22.15
N ASP A 380 26.22 9.75 22.38
CA ASP A 380 27.47 10.52 22.43
C ASP A 380 27.81 11.23 21.09
N ASP A 381 27.25 10.77 19.99
CA ASP A 381 27.46 11.35 18.66
C ASP A 381 26.45 12.48 18.30
N GLY A 382 25.62 12.87 19.26
CA GLY A 382 24.57 13.87 19.05
C GLY A 382 23.32 13.34 18.37
N SER A 383 23.20 12.04 18.16
CA SER A 383 21.96 11.39 17.72
C SER A 383 21.09 10.97 18.91
N PHE A 384 19.88 10.50 18.63
CA PHE A 384 18.90 10.10 19.63
C PHE A 384 18.30 8.75 19.27
N TYR A 385 18.26 7.85 20.24
CA TYR A 385 17.50 6.62 20.13
C TYR A 385 16.15 6.79 20.83
N CYS A 386 15.05 6.34 20.21
CA CYS A 386 13.73 6.39 20.82
C CYS A 386 13.00 5.05 20.70
N ASP A 387 12.14 4.75 21.68
CA ASP A 387 11.27 3.58 21.66
C ASP A 387 10.00 3.89 22.48
N SER A 388 9.02 2.98 22.49
CA SER A 388 7.78 3.15 23.23
C SER A 388 7.22 1.83 23.74
N HIS A 389 6.37 1.92 24.79
CA HIS A 389 5.51 0.85 25.28
C HIS A 389 4.11 1.39 25.58
N SER A 390 3.08 0.58 25.35
CA SER A 390 1.71 1.05 25.48
C SER A 390 0.82 0.09 26.27
N TRP A 391 -0.29 0.60 26.79
CA TRP A 391 -1.34 -0.20 27.46
C TRP A 391 -2.64 -0.08 26.70
N VAL A 392 -3.30 -1.22 26.52
CA VAL A 392 -4.52 -1.36 25.72
C VAL A 392 -5.73 -1.56 26.63
N ALA A 393 -6.64 -0.58 26.65
CA ALA A 393 -7.92 -0.72 27.34
C ALA A 393 -8.87 -1.67 26.60
N THR A 394 -9.64 -2.48 27.34
CA THR A 394 -10.54 -3.51 26.77
C THR A 394 -12.01 -3.35 27.19
N LYS A 395 -12.43 -2.14 27.53
CA LYS A 395 -13.77 -1.82 28.06
C LYS A 395 -14.94 -2.44 27.29
N TYR A 396 -14.81 -2.61 25.98
CA TYR A 396 -15.83 -3.24 25.13
C TYR A 396 -15.41 -4.61 24.61
N GLY A 397 -14.40 -5.21 25.23
CA GLY A 397 -13.81 -6.48 24.82
C GLY A 397 -12.66 -6.31 23.82
N LEU A 398 -11.61 -7.12 24.00
CA LEU A 398 -10.38 -7.03 23.19
C LEU A 398 -10.64 -7.27 21.69
N ILE A 399 -11.53 -8.22 21.35
CA ILE A 399 -11.84 -8.55 19.95
C ILE A 399 -12.47 -7.35 19.24
N GLU A 400 -13.41 -6.68 19.89
CA GLU A 400 -14.05 -5.50 19.31
C GLU A 400 -13.07 -4.32 19.22
N LYS A 401 -12.18 -4.17 20.22
CA LYS A 401 -11.11 -3.16 20.19
C LYS A 401 -10.16 -3.39 19.02
N MET A 402 -9.71 -4.62 18.80
CA MET A 402 -8.86 -4.99 17.66
C MET A 402 -9.53 -4.71 16.32
N LYS A 403 -10.83 -4.98 16.19
CA LYS A 403 -11.59 -4.66 14.97
C LYS A 403 -11.77 -3.15 14.77
N GLN A 404 -12.09 -2.42 15.83
CA GLN A 404 -12.31 -0.97 15.78
C GLN A 404 -11.04 -0.22 15.37
N ASP A 405 -9.91 -0.58 15.97
CA ASP A 405 -8.64 0.08 15.73
C ASP A 405 -7.90 -0.51 14.49
N ASN A 406 -8.35 -1.67 14.00
CA ASN A 406 -7.69 -2.46 12.96
C ASN A 406 -6.24 -2.81 13.32
N ILE A 407 -5.99 -3.17 14.58
CA ILE A 407 -4.67 -3.50 15.14
C ILE A 407 -4.75 -4.85 15.85
N ASN A 408 -3.78 -5.74 15.58
CA ASN A 408 -3.67 -7.02 16.26
C ASN A 408 -2.87 -6.89 17.58
N TYR A 409 -3.51 -6.36 18.61
CA TYR A 409 -2.88 -6.14 19.92
C TYR A 409 -2.34 -7.42 20.56
N LYS A 410 -2.92 -8.60 20.28
CA LYS A 410 -2.37 -9.87 20.80
C LYS A 410 -0.98 -10.17 20.25
N ALA A 411 -0.77 -9.94 18.96
CA ALA A 411 0.53 -10.13 18.34
C ALA A 411 1.55 -9.11 18.89
N LEU A 412 1.14 -7.85 19.04
CA LEU A 412 2.01 -6.78 19.56
C LEU A 412 2.37 -6.99 21.03
N ALA A 413 1.42 -7.48 21.85
CA ALA A 413 1.68 -7.85 23.24
C ALA A 413 2.69 -9.03 23.32
N SER A 414 2.55 -10.03 22.44
CA SER A 414 3.52 -11.13 22.36
C SER A 414 4.92 -10.67 21.91
N ALA A 415 4.99 -9.58 21.16
CA ALA A 415 6.26 -8.94 20.75
C ALA A 415 6.84 -8.00 21.83
N GLY A 416 6.11 -7.77 22.96
CA GLY A 416 6.53 -6.89 24.05
C GLY A 416 6.36 -5.39 23.74
N GLU A 417 5.53 -5.04 22.75
CA GLU A 417 5.30 -3.65 22.37
C GLU A 417 4.16 -2.99 23.15
N CYS A 418 3.26 -3.79 23.75
CA CYS A 418 2.18 -3.33 24.61
C CYS A 418 1.75 -4.36 25.63
N ASP A 419 1.06 -3.90 26.68
CA ASP A 419 0.32 -4.73 27.63
C ASP A 419 -1.20 -4.56 27.42
N ILE A 420 -1.94 -5.64 27.59
CA ILE A 420 -3.41 -5.62 27.52
C ILE A 420 -3.91 -5.65 28.94
N THR A 421 -4.77 -4.68 29.33
CA THR A 421 -5.31 -4.66 30.70
C THR A 421 -6.03 -5.97 31.04
N ASP A 422 -5.76 -6.48 32.23
CA ASP A 422 -6.40 -7.66 32.82
C ASP A 422 -7.57 -7.30 33.77
N LEU A 423 -7.78 -5.99 34.03
CA LEU A 423 -8.87 -5.54 34.86
C LEU A 423 -10.23 -5.87 34.23
N GLU A 424 -11.16 -6.46 35.03
CA GLU A 424 -12.53 -6.77 34.57
C GLU A 424 -13.29 -5.54 34.07
N SER A 425 -12.97 -4.35 34.59
CA SER A 425 -13.51 -3.07 34.12
C SER A 425 -13.05 -2.68 32.71
N GLY A 426 -11.98 -3.31 32.20
CA GLY A 426 -11.36 -3.01 30.93
C GLY A 426 -10.69 -1.64 30.84
N VAL A 427 -10.49 -0.95 31.96
CA VAL A 427 -9.72 0.30 32.03
C VAL A 427 -8.25 0.02 32.31
N ILE A 428 -7.38 0.97 31.99
CA ILE A 428 -5.95 0.85 32.26
C ILE A 428 -5.69 1.19 33.73
N ASP A 429 -4.93 0.33 34.43
CA ASP A 429 -4.37 0.64 35.73
C ASP A 429 -3.12 1.50 35.56
N TYR A 430 -3.17 2.72 36.06
CA TYR A 430 -2.02 3.60 35.98
C TYR A 430 -0.87 3.18 36.91
N GLN A 431 -1.14 2.30 37.88
CA GLN A 431 -0.07 1.71 38.68
C GLN A 431 0.86 0.85 37.82
N ASP A 432 0.33 0.10 36.88
CA ASP A 432 1.13 -0.71 35.94
C ASP A 432 2.07 0.17 35.11
N VAL A 433 1.60 1.38 34.72
CA VAL A 433 2.41 2.35 33.97
C VAL A 433 3.58 2.87 34.83
N PHE A 434 3.31 3.22 36.08
CA PHE A 434 4.34 3.67 37.02
C PHE A 434 5.35 2.56 37.30
N ASP A 435 4.88 1.34 37.58
CA ASP A 435 5.72 0.19 37.88
C ASP A 435 6.62 -0.20 36.68
N PHE A 436 6.09 -0.09 35.46
CA PHE A 436 6.88 -0.28 34.23
C PHE A 436 8.04 0.72 34.17
N ILE A 437 7.75 2.03 34.32
CA ILE A 437 8.80 3.06 34.26
C ILE A 437 9.84 2.84 35.36
N LYS A 438 9.39 2.58 36.60
CA LYS A 438 10.29 2.31 37.73
C LYS A 438 11.18 1.11 37.48
N ARG A 439 10.61 0.01 36.96
CA ARG A 439 11.35 -1.19 36.59
C ARG A 439 12.36 -0.89 35.48
N MET A 440 11.96 -0.23 34.40
CA MET A 440 12.82 0.14 33.28
C MET A 440 14.01 0.97 33.75
N VAL A 441 13.79 1.98 34.60
CA VAL A 441 14.82 2.86 35.15
C VAL A 441 15.76 2.06 36.04
N THR A 442 15.24 1.22 36.96
CA THR A 442 16.04 0.49 37.94
C THR A 442 16.85 -0.63 37.29
N GLU A 443 16.26 -1.45 36.44
CA GLU A 443 16.92 -2.60 35.81
C GLU A 443 18.03 -2.15 34.84
N ASN A 444 17.84 -1.00 34.17
CA ASN A 444 18.85 -0.46 33.26
C ASN A 444 19.76 0.60 33.91
N ASN A 445 19.62 0.87 35.21
CA ASN A 445 20.38 1.91 35.91
C ASN A 445 20.38 3.25 35.16
N LEU A 446 19.18 3.68 34.72
CA LEU A 446 19.01 4.90 33.91
C LEU A 446 19.08 6.15 34.79
N THR A 447 19.66 7.22 34.25
CA THR A 447 19.58 8.55 34.84
C THR A 447 18.41 9.28 34.19
N VAL A 448 17.32 9.54 34.94
CA VAL A 448 16.13 10.24 34.45
C VAL A 448 16.41 11.73 34.43
N GLU A 449 16.45 12.32 33.23
CA GLU A 449 16.60 13.77 33.05
C GLU A 449 15.28 14.50 33.19
N ALA A 450 14.20 13.95 32.62
CA ALA A 450 12.85 14.48 32.76
C ALA A 450 11.77 13.41 32.54
N ILE A 451 10.63 13.59 33.24
CA ILE A 451 9.35 12.93 32.95
C ILE A 451 8.40 13.99 32.40
N CYS A 452 8.10 13.91 31.11
CA CYS A 452 7.28 14.89 30.38
C CYS A 452 5.85 14.38 30.24
N TYR A 453 4.85 15.15 30.65
CA TYR A 453 3.45 14.71 30.70
C TYR A 453 2.44 15.83 30.40
N ASP A 454 1.24 15.44 29.96
CA ASP A 454 0.10 16.35 29.85
C ASP A 454 -0.54 16.53 31.24
N PRO A 455 -0.59 17.78 31.77
CA PRO A 455 -1.09 18.05 33.11
C PRO A 455 -2.56 17.65 33.31
N TRP A 456 -3.39 17.60 32.25
CA TRP A 456 -4.81 17.26 32.37
C TRP A 456 -5.08 15.83 32.77
N SER A 457 -4.21 14.90 32.44
CA SER A 457 -4.41 13.46 32.68
C SER A 457 -3.56 12.89 33.81
N PHE A 458 -2.51 13.59 34.24
CA PHE A 458 -1.45 13.05 35.11
C PHE A 458 -1.71 13.13 36.62
N GLY A 459 -2.72 13.88 37.05
CA GLY A 459 -2.93 14.20 38.47
C GLY A 459 -2.98 13.02 39.44
N TYR A 460 -3.38 11.82 38.99
CA TYR A 460 -3.43 10.61 39.84
C TYR A 460 -2.04 9.98 40.12
N LEU A 461 -1.06 10.22 39.24
CA LEU A 461 0.27 9.65 39.34
C LEU A 461 1.30 10.61 39.96
N LEU A 462 0.99 11.91 39.99
CA LEU A 462 1.93 12.97 40.34
C LEU A 462 2.68 12.66 41.66
N GLY A 463 1.94 12.33 42.74
CA GLY A 463 2.54 12.04 44.03
C GLY A 463 3.45 10.81 44.07
N GLN A 464 3.25 9.84 43.20
CA GLN A 464 4.12 8.66 43.10
C GLN A 464 5.44 9.01 42.43
N PHE A 465 5.39 9.77 41.35
CA PHE A 465 6.59 10.22 40.65
C PHE A 465 7.42 11.22 41.46
N GLU A 466 6.77 12.12 42.23
CA GLU A 466 7.46 13.04 43.14
C GLU A 466 8.26 12.29 44.23
N ASN A 467 7.77 11.14 44.71
CA ASN A 467 8.46 10.33 45.70
C ASN A 467 9.73 9.66 45.16
N GLU A 468 9.87 9.50 43.85
CA GLU A 468 11.09 8.98 43.21
C GLU A 468 12.14 10.09 42.96
N TYR A 469 11.80 11.35 43.23
CA TYR A 469 12.66 12.53 42.98
C TYR A 469 13.05 12.72 41.51
N TRP A 470 12.27 12.19 40.57
CA TRP A 470 12.49 12.43 39.15
C TRP A 470 12.01 13.83 38.75
N PRO A 471 12.76 14.55 37.89
CA PRO A 471 12.31 15.86 37.39
C PRO A 471 11.03 15.72 36.57
N LEU A 472 9.99 16.44 36.97
CA LEU A 472 8.67 16.42 36.34
C LEU A 472 8.48 17.68 35.49
N VAL A 473 8.12 17.52 34.22
CA VAL A 473 7.97 18.62 33.25
C VAL A 473 6.60 18.57 32.59
N GLU A 474 5.81 19.61 32.82
CA GLU A 474 4.50 19.76 32.17
C GLU A 474 4.64 20.15 30.71
N THR A 475 4.01 19.39 29.83
CA THR A 475 3.97 19.66 28.39
C THR A 475 2.57 20.07 27.96
N ALA A 476 2.36 21.37 27.74
CA ALA A 476 1.08 21.91 27.32
C ALA A 476 0.71 21.48 25.90
N GLN A 477 -0.48 20.88 25.72
CA GLN A 477 -0.96 20.31 24.47
C GLN A 477 -1.53 21.39 23.50
N ASN A 478 -0.76 22.41 23.21
CA ASN A 478 -1.15 23.51 22.32
C ASN A 478 -0.14 23.71 21.17
N ASN A 479 -0.59 24.38 20.11
CA ASN A 479 0.25 24.60 18.93
C ASN A 479 1.52 25.41 19.23
N LYS A 480 1.47 26.34 20.19
CA LYS A 480 2.63 27.17 20.54
C LYS A 480 3.76 26.33 21.15
N THR A 481 3.43 25.42 22.05
CA THR A 481 4.42 24.53 22.71
C THR A 481 4.94 23.45 21.76
N LEU A 482 4.04 22.85 20.96
CA LEU A 482 4.39 21.66 20.17
C LEU A 482 4.95 21.97 18.78
N SER A 483 4.71 23.18 18.22
CA SER A 483 5.02 23.45 16.81
C SER A 483 6.50 23.34 16.47
N PHE A 484 7.36 24.02 17.20
CA PHE A 484 8.80 23.98 16.94
C PHE A 484 9.38 22.58 17.20
N PRO A 485 9.14 21.94 18.36
CA PRO A 485 9.63 20.58 18.62
C PRO A 485 9.15 19.56 17.58
N THR A 486 7.89 19.63 17.14
CA THR A 486 7.37 18.72 16.10
C THR A 486 8.11 18.87 14.77
N LYS A 487 8.37 20.10 14.33
CA LYS A 487 9.14 20.36 13.11
C LYS A 487 10.59 19.89 13.24
N GLN A 488 11.21 20.20 14.37
CA GLN A 488 12.60 19.81 14.66
C GLN A 488 12.76 18.29 14.73
N PHE A 489 11.83 17.57 15.39
CA PHE A 489 11.84 16.10 15.41
C PHE A 489 11.85 15.51 13.99
N LYS A 490 10.97 16.04 13.11
CA LYS A 490 10.94 15.62 11.71
C LYS A 490 12.26 15.88 10.98
N GLU A 491 12.87 17.03 11.20
CA GLU A 491 14.15 17.40 10.60
C GLU A 491 15.28 16.47 11.05
N PHE A 492 15.40 16.22 12.37
CA PHE A 492 16.38 15.30 12.93
C PHE A 492 16.22 13.87 12.41
N LEU A 493 14.96 13.40 12.27
CA LEU A 493 14.69 12.09 11.68
C LEU A 493 15.13 12.02 10.22
N LEU A 494 14.77 13.02 9.40
CA LEU A 494 15.15 13.06 7.99
C LEU A 494 16.66 13.13 7.78
N ASN A 495 17.40 13.73 8.72
CA ASN A 495 18.85 13.77 8.74
C ASN A 495 19.50 12.49 9.30
N GLY A 496 18.68 11.50 9.71
CA GLY A 496 19.19 10.25 10.28
C GLY A 496 19.69 10.36 11.72
N GLN A 497 19.42 11.47 12.40
CA GLN A 497 19.83 11.73 13.79
C GLN A 497 18.86 11.15 14.82
N ILE A 498 17.69 10.67 14.42
CA ILE A 498 16.76 9.91 15.27
C ILE A 498 16.70 8.49 14.75
N THR A 499 16.93 7.53 15.67
CA THR A 499 16.85 6.10 15.38
C THR A 499 15.84 5.43 16.32
N HIS A 500 15.28 4.30 15.89
CA HIS A 500 14.27 3.55 16.63
C HIS A 500 14.33 2.05 16.30
N PRO A 501 13.83 1.16 17.19
CA PRO A 501 13.77 -0.26 16.88
C PRO A 501 12.59 -0.57 15.94
N ASN A 502 12.51 -1.82 15.50
CA ASN A 502 11.33 -2.31 14.81
C ASN A 502 10.12 -2.48 15.77
N ASN A 503 9.59 -1.34 16.24
CA ASN A 503 8.39 -1.27 17.08
C ASN A 503 7.19 -0.96 16.18
N HIS A 504 6.33 -1.96 15.96
CA HIS A 504 5.21 -1.84 15.03
C HIS A 504 4.13 -0.87 15.53
N LEU A 505 3.88 -0.84 16.87
CA LEU A 505 2.86 0.04 17.42
C LEU A 505 3.27 1.51 17.32
N LEU A 506 4.53 1.84 17.55
CA LEU A 506 5.09 3.17 17.32
C LEU A 506 5.05 3.54 15.83
N SER A 507 5.40 2.61 14.94
CA SER A 507 5.33 2.81 13.49
C SER A 507 3.90 3.07 13.01
N ILE A 508 2.91 2.34 13.53
CA ILE A 508 1.48 2.59 13.28
C ILE A 508 1.07 4.00 13.75
N ALA A 509 1.57 4.46 14.90
CA ALA A 509 1.27 5.80 15.40
C ALA A 509 1.85 6.91 14.51
N VAL A 510 3.04 6.72 13.98
CA VAL A 510 3.66 7.63 13.00
C VAL A 510 2.85 7.66 11.71
N ASP A 511 2.49 6.49 11.15
CA ASP A 511 1.70 6.37 9.92
C ASP A 511 0.29 6.98 10.04
N ASN A 512 -0.28 7.01 11.24
CA ASN A 512 -1.61 7.56 11.52
C ASN A 512 -1.60 9.07 11.75
N SER A 513 -0.43 9.68 11.93
CA SER A 513 -0.31 11.07 12.32
C SER A 513 -0.26 12.02 11.13
N VAL A 514 -0.99 13.13 11.27
CA VAL A 514 -0.98 14.24 10.32
C VAL A 514 -0.66 15.54 11.05
N LEU A 515 -0.09 16.51 10.34
CA LEU A 515 0.11 17.86 10.84
C LEU A 515 -1.16 18.68 10.62
N ILE A 516 -1.61 19.35 11.65
CA ILE A 516 -2.64 20.38 11.54
C ILE A 516 -2.01 21.72 11.87
N TYR A 517 -2.35 22.73 11.06
CA TYR A 517 -1.82 24.08 11.16
C TYR A 517 -2.89 25.04 11.70
N ASP A 518 -2.49 25.99 12.51
CA ASP A 518 -3.32 27.14 12.84
C ASP A 518 -3.14 28.28 11.83
N SER A 519 -3.92 29.35 11.99
CA SER A 519 -3.87 30.52 11.09
C SER A 519 -2.52 31.27 11.09
N THR A 520 -1.64 30.98 12.05
CA THR A 520 -0.32 31.61 12.19
C THR A 520 0.81 30.70 11.69
N GLY A 521 0.48 29.49 11.19
CA GLY A 521 1.45 28.52 10.67
C GLY A 521 2.12 27.66 11.74
N ASN A 522 1.66 27.72 13.00
CA ASN A 522 2.06 26.74 14.00
C ASN A 522 1.35 25.41 13.76
N CYS A 523 2.03 24.31 14.01
CA CYS A 523 1.48 22.97 13.80
C CYS A 523 1.61 22.08 15.02
N ARG A 524 0.84 21.02 15.03
CA ARG A 524 0.97 19.86 15.91
C ARG A 524 0.47 18.61 15.21
N ILE A 525 0.81 17.44 15.73
CA ILE A 525 0.25 16.19 15.23
C ILE A 525 -1.24 16.06 15.60
N ASN A 526 -1.97 15.36 14.75
CA ASN A 526 -3.36 14.97 15.00
C ASN A 526 -3.63 13.61 14.37
N LYS A 527 -4.72 12.96 14.78
CA LYS A 527 -5.21 11.71 14.17
C LYS A 527 -5.77 11.99 12.78
N MET A 528 -5.43 11.15 11.82
CA MET A 528 -6.01 11.22 10.47
C MET A 528 -7.51 10.91 10.50
N LYS A 529 -7.93 9.96 11.37
CA LYS A 529 -9.31 9.59 11.65
C LYS A 529 -9.53 9.38 13.14
N ASN A 530 -10.76 9.57 13.60
CA ASN A 530 -11.11 9.52 15.03
C ASN A 530 -10.78 8.19 15.73
N ASN A 531 -10.73 7.08 15.01
CA ASN A 531 -10.42 5.76 15.57
C ASN A 531 -8.95 5.34 15.44
N GLU A 532 -8.10 6.16 14.83
CA GLU A 532 -6.68 5.87 14.68
C GLU A 532 -5.91 6.22 15.96
N LYS A 533 -4.79 5.53 16.18
CA LYS A 533 -3.96 5.66 17.37
C LYS A 533 -2.65 6.36 17.03
N ILE A 534 -2.36 7.44 17.77
CA ILE A 534 -1.11 8.22 17.67
C ILE A 534 -0.43 8.36 19.03
N ASP A 535 -0.98 7.74 20.05
CA ASP A 535 -0.61 7.93 21.46
C ASP A 535 0.88 7.64 21.74
N PRO A 536 1.53 6.59 21.16
CA PRO A 536 2.98 6.39 21.27
C PRO A 536 3.80 7.55 20.74
N LEU A 537 3.40 8.12 19.60
CA LEU A 537 4.08 9.29 19.03
C LEU A 537 3.79 10.57 19.83
N ALA A 538 2.57 10.74 20.36
CA ALA A 538 2.24 11.86 21.21
C ALA A 538 3.09 11.87 22.49
N ALA A 539 3.23 10.71 23.14
CA ALA A 539 4.13 10.52 24.27
C ALA A 539 5.59 10.85 23.88
N LEU A 540 6.05 10.39 22.72
CA LEU A 540 7.40 10.66 22.23
C LEU A 540 7.65 12.16 22.02
N LEU A 541 6.68 12.86 21.43
CA LEU A 541 6.80 14.31 21.24
C LEU A 541 6.72 15.10 22.56
N ASN A 542 6.04 14.59 23.60
CA ASN A 542 6.11 15.18 24.93
C ASN A 542 7.54 15.14 25.46
N ALA A 543 8.25 14.02 25.33
CA ALA A 543 9.68 13.93 25.70
C ALA A 543 10.55 14.84 24.82
N TRP A 544 10.23 14.91 23.51
CA TRP A 544 11.01 15.72 22.58
C TRP A 544 10.91 17.22 22.86
N VAL A 545 9.82 17.72 23.44
CA VAL A 545 9.71 19.13 23.85
C VAL A 545 10.82 19.52 24.83
N TYR A 546 11.08 18.69 25.83
CA TYR A 546 12.19 18.89 26.76
C TYR A 546 13.55 18.80 26.08
N THR A 547 13.79 17.74 25.33
CA THR A 547 15.04 17.51 24.57
C THR A 547 15.34 18.66 23.61
N SER A 548 14.31 19.18 22.94
CA SER A 548 14.39 20.34 22.02
C SER A 548 14.84 21.63 22.73
N ASN A 549 14.35 21.86 23.95
CA ASN A 549 14.72 23.03 24.73
C ASN A 549 16.17 22.95 25.23
N GLU A 550 16.60 21.78 25.71
CA GLU A 550 17.99 21.54 26.12
C GLU A 550 18.99 21.77 24.97
N LEU A 551 18.63 21.35 23.75
CA LEU A 551 19.46 21.60 22.56
C LEU A 551 19.60 23.09 22.25
N ILE A 552 18.55 23.91 22.49
CA ILE A 552 18.60 25.36 22.28
C ILE A 552 19.45 26.03 23.38
N GLU A 553 19.28 25.60 24.63
CA GLU A 553 20.04 26.14 25.76
C GLU A 553 21.52 25.81 25.64
N GLY A 554 21.88 24.56 25.29
CA GLY A 554 23.25 24.16 25.07
C GLY A 554 23.97 24.94 23.96
N THR A 555 23.28 25.24 22.86
CA THR A 555 23.83 26.09 21.78
C THR A 555 24.03 27.54 22.20
N ASN A 556 23.20 28.06 23.08
CA ASN A 556 23.39 29.40 23.62
C ASN A 556 24.58 29.47 24.58
N ASP A 557 24.74 28.47 25.46
CA ASP A 557 25.88 28.38 26.38
C ASP A 557 27.23 28.22 25.63
N GLU A 558 27.26 27.46 24.53
CA GLU A 558 28.45 27.36 23.68
C GLU A 558 28.78 28.70 23.00
N ALA A 559 27.78 29.38 22.46
CA ALA A 559 27.96 30.69 21.83
C ALA A 559 28.40 31.78 22.84
N ASP A 560 27.87 31.72 24.06
CA ASP A 560 28.28 32.61 25.14
C ASP A 560 29.71 32.29 25.59
N ASN A 561 30.08 31.03 25.70
CA ASN A 561 31.44 30.62 26.03
C ASN A 561 32.47 30.99 24.93
N GLU A 562 32.12 30.78 23.64
CA GLU A 562 32.93 31.27 22.52
C GLU A 562 33.10 32.78 22.52
N PHE A 563 32.05 33.55 22.90
CA PHE A 563 32.13 35.00 23.04
C PHE A 563 33.06 35.38 24.22
N TYR A 564 32.94 34.74 25.38
CA TYR A 564 33.81 34.98 26.53
C TYR A 564 35.27 34.62 26.32
N GLU A 565 35.55 33.64 25.47
CA GLU A 565 36.90 33.22 25.06
C GLU A 565 37.45 33.99 23.88
N SER A 566 36.64 34.82 23.20
CA SER A 566 37.05 35.60 22.05
C SER A 566 37.89 36.82 22.44
N ASP A 567 38.79 37.26 21.52
CA ASP A 567 39.59 38.48 21.68
C ASP A 567 38.72 39.76 21.77
N GLU A 568 37.42 39.69 21.43
CA GLU A 568 36.47 40.81 21.56
C GLU A 568 36.04 41.07 23.02
N PHE A 569 36.21 40.08 23.92
CA PHE A 569 35.89 40.22 25.36
C PHE A 569 37.07 40.69 26.21
N THR A 570 38.23 40.98 25.61
CA THR A 570 39.42 41.47 26.34
C THR A 570 39.25 42.97 26.62
N PHE A 571 39.24 43.36 27.94
CA PHE A 571 39.26 44.75 28.41
C PHE A 571 40.62 45.41 28.22
#